data_bc39118b9c70c9351d431dd0379265db
#
_entry.id   bc39118b9c70c9351d431dd0379265db
#
_cell.length_a   1.000
_cell.length_b   1.000
_cell.length_c   1.000
_cell.angle_alpha   90.00
_cell.angle_beta   90.00
_cell.angle_gamma   90.00
#
_symmetry.space_group_name_H-M   'P 1'
#
loop_
_entity.id
_entity.type
_entity.pdbx_description
1 polymer ?
#
loop_
_entity_poly.entity_id
_entity_poly.type
_entity_poly.pdbx_seq_one_letter_code
_entity_poly.pdbx_strand_id
1 'polypeptide(L)'
;MVKMSDITSLSTIERLERAADSGTTVTFVGASMTTDGPIEVSWREIHDDARAVGAALQARGLVPGDHVAILGPTSRDLMTIVRGCWLAGMASMVLPLPMRMGSLDVFIDSTRSRIRHGDAKLVLIDDQLAEFYTAAEGDPPIVPMKSIMPGAPNVPSGDALELPPHDPERLVILQYTSGSTSEPKGVMIPDRVLSANIDACAIAAELTGDDVMVS
;
A
#
# COMPACT_ATOMS: atom_id res chain seq x y z
N MET A 1 -31.89 9.84 2.94
CA MET A 1 -31.41 8.63 3.66
C MET A 1 -31.19 7.56 2.60
N VAL A 2 -29.96 7.36 2.16
CA VAL A 2 -29.60 6.33 1.15
C VAL A 2 -29.81 4.97 1.81
N LYS A 3 -30.61 4.11 1.19
CA LYS A 3 -30.81 2.75 1.72
C LYS A 3 -29.54 1.94 1.46
N MET A 4 -29.14 1.17 2.45
CA MET A 4 -27.96 0.27 2.36
C MET A 4 -28.03 -0.71 1.18
N SER A 5 -29.23 -0.95 0.62
CA SER A 5 -29.45 -1.76 -0.58
C SER A 5 -29.05 -1.08 -1.90
N ASP A 6 -28.80 0.23 -1.89
CA ASP A 6 -28.52 1.00 -3.10
C ASP A 6 -27.02 1.29 -3.28
N ILE A 7 -26.21 0.80 -2.34
CA ILE A 7 -24.76 0.90 -2.40
C ILE A 7 -24.25 -0.31 -3.20
N THR A 8 -24.13 -0.12 -4.50
CA THR A 8 -23.32 -1.01 -5.31
C THR A 8 -21.90 -0.84 -4.80
N SER A 9 -21.41 -1.82 -4.03
CA SER A 9 -20.07 -1.74 -3.46
C SER A 9 -19.08 -1.76 -4.62
N LEU A 10 -18.47 -0.60 -4.88
CA LEU A 10 -17.41 -0.48 -5.86
C LEU A 10 -16.21 -1.29 -5.39
N SER A 11 -15.56 -1.98 -6.33
CA SER A 11 -14.26 -2.59 -6.06
C SER A 11 -13.21 -1.54 -5.67
N THR A 12 -12.14 -1.98 -5.02
CA THR A 12 -11.01 -1.09 -4.70
C THR A 12 -10.47 -0.40 -5.96
N ILE A 13 -10.35 -1.10 -7.09
CA ILE A 13 -9.86 -0.52 -8.35
C ILE A 13 -10.80 0.58 -8.85
N GLU A 14 -12.12 0.34 -8.90
CA GLU A 14 -13.09 1.35 -9.32
C GLU A 14 -13.07 2.60 -8.43
N ARG A 15 -12.81 2.44 -7.12
CA ARG A 15 -12.65 3.57 -6.20
C ARG A 15 -11.39 4.38 -6.51
N LEU A 16 -10.28 3.71 -6.84
CA LEU A 16 -9.04 4.37 -7.24
C LEU A 16 -9.23 5.18 -8.53
N GLU A 17 -9.92 4.63 -9.51
CA GLU A 17 -10.24 5.31 -10.77
C GLU A 17 -11.14 6.54 -10.54
N ARG A 18 -12.22 6.38 -9.76
CA ARG A 18 -13.10 7.51 -9.42
C ARG A 18 -12.37 8.62 -8.66
N ALA A 19 -11.48 8.26 -7.73
CA ALA A 19 -10.67 9.26 -7.03
C ALA A 19 -9.78 10.02 -8.02
N ALA A 20 -9.17 9.34 -8.98
CA ALA A 20 -8.36 9.95 -10.02
C ALA A 20 -9.16 10.94 -10.88
N ASP A 21 -10.44 10.65 -11.16
CA ASP A 21 -11.34 11.50 -11.96
C ASP A 21 -12.01 12.62 -11.15
N SER A 22 -11.86 12.64 -9.83
CA SER A 22 -12.56 13.59 -8.96
C SER A 22 -12.08 15.04 -9.08
N GLY A 23 -10.86 15.26 -9.59
CA GLY A 23 -10.21 16.57 -9.60
C GLY A 23 -9.74 17.05 -8.22
N THR A 24 -9.82 16.20 -7.20
CA THR A 24 -9.37 16.53 -5.83
C THR A 24 -7.89 16.20 -5.61
N THR A 25 -7.34 16.68 -4.49
CA THR A 25 -5.93 16.57 -4.15
C THR A 25 -5.73 15.89 -2.79
N VAL A 26 -4.51 15.46 -2.53
CA VAL A 26 -4.02 15.05 -1.21
C VAL A 26 -2.79 15.86 -0.87
N THR A 27 -2.71 16.30 0.38
CA THR A 27 -1.54 17.03 0.90
C THR A 27 -0.74 16.12 1.81
N PHE A 28 0.51 15.87 1.45
CA PHE A 28 1.48 15.19 2.30
C PHE A 28 2.17 16.23 3.16
N VAL A 29 1.94 16.15 4.47
CA VAL A 29 2.64 16.96 5.46
C VAL A 29 3.81 16.14 5.95
N GLY A 30 5.03 16.58 5.66
CA GLY A 30 6.24 15.84 6.03
C GLY A 30 6.28 15.58 7.53
N ALA A 31 6.26 14.32 7.93
CA ALA A 31 6.57 13.91 9.30
C ALA A 31 8.07 14.04 9.59
N SER A 32 8.81 14.57 8.65
CA SER A 32 10.25 14.52 8.60
C SER A 32 10.86 15.90 8.81
N MET A 33 11.97 15.86 9.47
CA MET A 33 13.04 16.85 9.51
C MET A 33 13.55 17.32 8.12
N THR A 34 12.80 17.10 7.05
CA THR A 34 13.09 17.69 5.74
C THR A 34 12.52 19.10 5.71
N THR A 35 13.30 20.02 5.21
CA THR A 35 12.99 21.45 5.05
C THR A 35 11.93 21.73 4.00
N ASP A 36 11.41 20.71 3.34
CA ASP A 36 10.41 20.85 2.31
C ASP A 36 9.02 20.93 2.94
N GLY A 37 8.30 21.98 2.60
CA GLY A 37 6.92 22.21 3.08
C GLY A 37 5.93 21.14 2.61
N PRO A 38 4.64 21.30 2.95
CA PRO A 38 3.60 20.39 2.49
C PRO A 38 3.60 20.24 0.97
N ILE A 39 3.41 19.01 0.48
CA ILE A 39 3.33 18.70 -0.94
C ILE A 39 1.89 18.37 -1.27
N GLU A 40 1.27 19.17 -2.12
CA GLU A 40 -0.07 18.91 -2.65
C GLU A 40 0.04 18.21 -4.01
N VAL A 41 -0.69 17.10 -4.16
CA VAL A 41 -0.66 16.25 -5.35
C VAL A 41 -2.08 15.85 -5.73
N SER A 42 -2.41 15.86 -7.01
CA SER A 42 -3.72 15.39 -7.47
C SER A 42 -3.85 13.87 -7.36
N TRP A 43 -5.08 13.39 -7.10
CA TRP A 43 -5.33 11.94 -7.13
C TRP A 43 -5.07 11.32 -8.51
N ARG A 44 -5.22 12.11 -9.58
CA ARG A 44 -4.86 11.70 -10.95
C ARG A 44 -3.38 11.39 -11.04
N GLU A 45 -2.52 12.29 -10.57
CA GLU A 45 -1.06 12.10 -10.61
C GLU A 45 -0.63 10.87 -9.80
N ILE A 46 -1.18 10.70 -8.58
CA ILE A 46 -0.90 9.50 -7.77
C ILE A 46 -1.38 8.23 -8.48
N HIS A 47 -2.52 8.28 -9.16
CA HIS A 47 -3.05 7.12 -9.88
C HIS A 47 -2.17 6.75 -11.08
N ASP A 48 -1.73 7.73 -11.86
CA ASP A 48 -0.86 7.52 -13.01
C ASP A 48 0.50 6.94 -12.56
N ASP A 49 1.08 7.48 -11.49
CA ASP A 49 2.27 6.93 -10.84
C ASP A 49 2.04 5.50 -10.33
N ALA A 50 0.88 5.23 -9.71
CA ALA A 50 0.54 3.91 -9.20
C ALA A 50 0.38 2.88 -10.32
N ARG A 51 -0.12 3.27 -11.50
CA ARG A 51 -0.17 2.41 -12.69
C ARG A 51 1.23 2.00 -13.13
N ALA A 52 2.18 2.95 -13.15
CA ALA A 52 3.58 2.64 -13.49
C ALA A 52 4.23 1.72 -12.43
N VAL A 53 3.95 1.93 -11.15
CA VAL A 53 4.38 1.03 -10.06
C VAL A 53 3.80 -0.38 -10.25
N GLY A 54 2.50 -0.50 -10.54
CA GLY A 54 1.87 -1.79 -10.80
C GLY A 54 2.52 -2.52 -11.99
N ALA A 55 2.76 -1.80 -13.09
CA ALA A 55 3.48 -2.34 -14.25
C ALA A 55 4.92 -2.78 -13.89
N ALA A 56 5.61 -2.01 -13.04
CA ALA A 56 6.95 -2.36 -12.57
C ALA A 56 6.96 -3.62 -11.69
N LEU A 57 5.93 -3.85 -10.89
CA LEU A 57 5.77 -5.08 -10.11
C LEU A 57 5.53 -6.29 -11.03
N GLN A 58 4.64 -6.17 -12.02
CA GLN A 58 4.39 -7.20 -13.02
C GLN A 58 5.63 -7.51 -13.87
N ALA A 59 6.40 -6.50 -14.26
CA ALA A 59 7.66 -6.66 -14.99
C ALA A 59 8.73 -7.41 -14.18
N ARG A 60 8.61 -7.43 -12.84
CA ARG A 60 9.46 -8.25 -11.94
C ARG A 60 8.95 -9.67 -11.76
N GLY A 61 7.89 -10.05 -12.45
CA GLY A 61 7.32 -11.40 -12.42
C GLY A 61 6.31 -11.64 -11.31
N LEU A 62 5.87 -10.59 -10.58
CA LEU A 62 4.79 -10.75 -9.63
C LEU A 62 3.44 -10.88 -10.36
N VAL A 63 2.56 -11.66 -9.78
CA VAL A 63 1.24 -11.97 -10.36
C VAL A 63 0.11 -11.61 -9.39
N PRO A 64 -1.14 -11.45 -9.88
CA PRO A 64 -2.29 -11.24 -9.00
C PRO A 64 -2.38 -12.32 -7.91
N GLY A 65 -2.56 -11.86 -6.66
CA GLY A 65 -2.56 -12.71 -5.46
C GLY A 65 -1.24 -12.77 -4.71
N ASP A 66 -0.14 -12.30 -5.30
CA ASP A 66 1.14 -12.18 -4.58
C ASP A 66 1.06 -11.11 -3.49
N HIS A 67 1.90 -11.25 -2.46
CA HIS A 67 2.00 -10.28 -1.37
C HIS A 67 3.27 -9.46 -1.50
N VAL A 68 3.15 -8.14 -1.33
CA VAL A 68 4.26 -7.20 -1.36
C VAL A 68 4.41 -6.57 0.03
N ALA A 69 5.53 -6.83 0.68
CA ALA A 69 5.87 -6.20 1.96
C ALA A 69 6.45 -4.80 1.71
N ILE A 70 6.00 -3.83 2.51
CA ILE A 70 6.40 -2.43 2.37
C ILE A 70 6.87 -1.94 3.73
N LEU A 71 8.13 -1.52 3.82
CA LEU A 71 8.77 -1.02 5.03
C LEU A 71 9.22 0.43 4.80
N GLY A 72 8.43 1.38 5.24
CA GLY A 72 8.69 2.80 5.06
C GLY A 72 7.71 3.68 5.83
N PRO A 73 8.05 4.96 6.04
CA PRO A 73 7.17 5.93 6.68
C PRO A 73 5.98 6.28 5.78
N THR A 74 4.91 6.81 6.39
CA THR A 74 3.81 7.38 5.62
C THR A 74 4.34 8.50 4.73
N SER A 75 4.19 8.32 3.42
CA SER A 75 4.72 9.22 2.40
C SER A 75 3.93 9.10 1.10
N ARG A 76 4.18 10.02 0.15
CA ARG A 76 3.66 9.90 -1.22
C ARG A 76 4.05 8.55 -1.84
N ASP A 77 5.31 8.15 -1.71
CA ASP A 77 5.81 6.90 -2.28
C ASP A 77 5.09 5.68 -1.70
N LEU A 78 4.94 5.61 -0.38
CA LEU A 78 4.19 4.53 0.29
C LEU A 78 2.77 4.44 -0.26
N MET A 79 2.05 5.55 -0.32
CA MET A 79 0.67 5.59 -0.82
C MET A 79 0.59 5.15 -2.29
N THR A 80 1.49 5.64 -3.13
CA THR A 80 1.56 5.27 -4.54
C THR A 80 1.83 3.78 -4.72
N ILE A 81 2.76 3.21 -3.94
CA ILE A 81 3.10 1.79 -3.98
C ILE A 81 1.91 0.92 -3.54
N VAL A 82 1.25 1.27 -2.44
CA VAL A 82 0.05 0.52 -1.97
C VAL A 82 -1.01 0.49 -3.07
N ARG A 83 -1.30 1.64 -3.70
CA ARG A 83 -2.25 1.71 -4.81
C ARG A 83 -1.78 0.92 -6.04
N GLY A 84 -0.48 0.95 -6.35
CA GLY A 84 0.10 0.16 -7.43
C GLY A 84 -0.03 -1.35 -7.21
N CYS A 85 0.16 -1.81 -5.97
CA CYS A 85 -0.11 -3.21 -5.59
C CYS A 85 -1.57 -3.59 -5.89
N TRP A 86 -2.53 -2.77 -5.44
CA TRP A 86 -3.96 -3.06 -5.63
C TRP A 86 -4.36 -3.05 -7.12
N LEU A 87 -3.86 -2.08 -7.90
CA LEU A 87 -4.10 -2.02 -9.34
C LEU A 87 -3.54 -3.24 -10.08
N ALA A 88 -2.40 -3.77 -9.63
CA ALA A 88 -1.80 -4.97 -10.18
C ALA A 88 -2.37 -6.30 -9.60
N GLY A 89 -3.37 -6.21 -8.71
CA GLY A 89 -4.02 -7.35 -8.08
C GLY A 89 -3.24 -8.03 -6.96
N MET A 90 -2.28 -7.33 -6.38
CA MET A 90 -1.41 -7.83 -5.31
C MET A 90 -1.88 -7.31 -3.95
N ALA A 91 -1.63 -8.09 -2.89
CA ALA A 91 -1.89 -7.63 -1.53
C ALA A 91 -0.72 -6.78 -1.02
N SER A 92 -1.04 -5.61 -0.47
CA SER A 92 -0.08 -4.77 0.24
C SER A 92 0.05 -5.22 1.70
N MET A 93 1.29 -5.32 2.18
CA MET A 93 1.62 -5.65 3.56
C MET A 93 2.51 -4.55 4.13
N VAL A 94 1.89 -3.48 4.65
CA VAL A 94 2.64 -2.38 5.29
C VAL A 94 3.13 -2.85 6.66
N LEU A 95 4.44 -2.83 6.83
CA LEU A 95 5.11 -3.31 8.04
C LEU A 95 5.26 -2.20 9.08
N PRO A 96 5.14 -2.52 10.38
CA PRO A 96 5.35 -1.54 11.44
C PRO A 96 6.78 -0.99 11.44
N LEU A 97 6.90 0.30 11.67
CA LEU A 97 8.18 0.96 11.91
C LEU A 97 8.62 0.82 13.37
N PRO A 98 9.92 0.94 13.67
CA PRO A 98 10.43 0.92 15.03
C PRO A 98 9.98 2.19 15.78
N MET A 99 8.87 2.10 16.51
CA MET A 99 8.28 3.25 17.25
C MET A 99 9.05 3.63 18.52
N ARG A 100 9.80 2.72 19.08
CA ARG A 100 10.69 2.93 20.23
C ARG A 100 11.87 1.99 20.06
N MET A 101 13.06 2.46 20.28
CA MET A 101 14.29 1.68 20.24
C MET A 101 14.32 0.65 21.39
N GLY A 102 13.56 -0.44 21.22
CA GLY A 102 14.00 -1.74 21.70
C GLY A 102 15.28 -2.12 20.94
N SER A 103 15.83 -3.31 21.15
CA SER A 103 17.01 -3.69 20.38
C SER A 103 16.65 -3.73 18.90
N LEU A 104 17.50 -3.17 18.04
CA LEU A 104 17.39 -3.21 16.59
C LEU A 104 17.21 -4.65 16.09
N ASP A 105 17.90 -5.60 16.73
CA ASP A 105 17.82 -7.01 16.42
C ASP A 105 16.40 -7.58 16.58
N VAL A 106 15.70 -7.21 17.66
CA VAL A 106 14.30 -7.62 17.90
C VAL A 106 13.38 -7.07 16.82
N PHE A 107 13.61 -5.82 16.38
CA PHE A 107 12.86 -5.24 15.28
C PHE A 107 13.10 -6.00 13.97
N ILE A 108 14.35 -6.27 13.63
CA ILE A 108 14.74 -7.01 12.42
C ILE A 108 14.13 -8.40 12.42
N ASP A 109 14.25 -9.14 13.51
CA ASP A 109 13.73 -10.51 13.62
C ASP A 109 12.20 -10.54 13.52
N SER A 110 11.52 -9.62 14.20
CA SER A 110 10.06 -9.52 14.13
C SER A 110 9.56 -9.12 12.76
N THR A 111 10.27 -8.24 12.06
CA THR A 111 9.98 -7.82 10.70
C THR A 111 10.16 -8.97 9.72
N ARG A 112 11.28 -9.69 9.81
CA ARG A 112 11.56 -10.89 9.01
C ARG A 112 10.53 -11.99 9.23
N SER A 113 10.15 -12.22 10.49
CA SER A 113 9.09 -13.19 10.82
C SER A 113 7.78 -12.85 10.13
N ARG A 114 7.35 -11.57 10.10
CA ARG A 114 6.14 -11.13 9.40
C ARG A 114 6.26 -11.31 7.89
N ILE A 115 7.39 -10.94 7.30
CA ILE A 115 7.65 -11.09 5.85
C ILE A 115 7.49 -12.54 5.42
N ARG A 116 8.12 -13.47 6.17
CA ARG A 116 8.08 -14.90 5.87
C ARG A 116 6.70 -15.50 6.15
N HIS A 117 6.09 -15.17 7.29
CA HIS A 117 4.76 -15.65 7.65
C HIS A 117 3.69 -15.14 6.67
N GLY A 118 3.84 -13.93 6.17
CA GLY A 118 2.96 -13.34 5.16
C GLY A 118 3.26 -13.78 3.72
N ASP A 119 4.21 -14.70 3.52
CA ASP A 119 4.61 -15.19 2.19
C ASP A 119 4.85 -14.06 1.17
N ALA A 120 5.50 -12.96 1.62
CA ALA A 120 5.80 -11.85 0.75
C ALA A 120 6.76 -12.28 -0.37
N LYS A 121 6.45 -11.90 -1.61
CA LYS A 121 7.28 -12.21 -2.78
C LYS A 121 8.31 -11.13 -3.07
N LEU A 122 8.09 -9.93 -2.52
CA LEU A 122 8.98 -8.78 -2.65
C LEU A 122 8.90 -7.94 -1.38
N VAL A 123 10.03 -7.37 -0.98
CA VAL A 123 10.10 -6.32 0.07
C VAL A 123 10.52 -5.01 -0.57
N LEU A 124 9.71 -3.99 -0.41
CA LEU A 124 10.00 -2.62 -0.78
C LEU A 124 10.39 -1.87 0.49
N ILE A 125 11.60 -1.32 0.51
CA ILE A 125 12.15 -0.67 1.69
C ILE A 125 12.49 0.79 1.42
N ASP A 126 12.19 1.68 2.37
CA ASP A 126 12.65 3.06 2.34
C ASP A 126 14.18 3.13 2.49
N ASP A 127 14.82 4.03 1.75
CA ASP A 127 16.28 4.14 1.71
C ASP A 127 16.91 4.36 3.10
N GLN A 128 16.22 5.10 3.98
CA GLN A 128 16.70 5.36 5.34
C GLN A 128 16.67 4.11 6.24
N LEU A 129 15.83 3.14 5.90
CA LEU A 129 15.70 1.88 6.63
C LEU A 129 16.56 0.76 6.03
N ALA A 130 16.96 0.92 4.77
CA ALA A 130 17.77 -0.09 4.06
C ALA A 130 19.13 -0.34 4.72
N GLU A 131 19.68 0.64 5.42
CA GLU A 131 20.96 0.49 6.17
C GLU A 131 20.80 -0.45 7.37
N PHE A 132 19.60 -0.58 7.92
CA PHE A 132 19.33 -1.39 9.12
C PHE A 132 18.77 -2.78 8.81
N TYR A 133 18.29 -3.02 7.58
CA TYR A 133 17.64 -4.27 7.22
C TYR A 133 18.37 -4.94 6.05
N THR A 134 19.22 -5.92 6.38
CA THR A 134 19.95 -6.73 5.39
C THR A 134 19.22 -8.04 5.12
N ALA A 135 19.23 -8.49 3.86
CA ALA A 135 18.66 -9.77 3.46
C ALA A 135 19.38 -10.92 4.15
N ALA A 136 18.63 -11.93 4.57
CA ALA A 136 19.14 -13.20 5.09
C ALA A 136 18.69 -14.34 4.16
N GLU A 137 19.29 -15.51 4.36
CA GLU A 137 18.91 -16.71 3.61
C GLU A 137 17.40 -17.01 3.79
N GLY A 138 16.70 -17.22 2.68
CA GLY A 138 15.27 -17.48 2.64
C GLY A 138 14.39 -16.24 2.72
N ASP A 139 14.94 -15.02 2.74
CA ASP A 139 14.16 -13.80 2.56
C ASP A 139 13.82 -13.58 1.05
N PRO A 140 12.66 -12.99 0.73
CA PRO A 140 12.36 -12.59 -0.63
C PRO A 140 13.30 -11.44 -1.07
N PRO A 141 13.36 -11.11 -2.38
CA PRO A 141 14.12 -9.95 -2.85
C PRO A 141 13.73 -8.68 -2.08
N ILE A 142 14.75 -7.90 -1.69
CA ILE A 142 14.59 -6.61 -1.01
C ILE A 142 15.12 -5.53 -1.93
N VAL A 143 14.29 -4.55 -2.27
CA VAL A 143 14.66 -3.47 -3.17
C VAL A 143 14.21 -2.11 -2.62
N PRO A 144 14.92 -1.02 -2.91
CA PRO A 144 14.50 0.32 -2.53
C PRO A 144 13.13 0.68 -3.11
N MET A 145 12.26 1.34 -2.33
CA MET A 145 10.96 1.82 -2.80
C MET A 145 11.11 2.68 -4.06
N LYS A 146 12.12 3.54 -4.10
CA LYS A 146 12.40 4.41 -5.25
C LYS A 146 12.73 3.67 -6.54
N SER A 147 13.17 2.41 -6.45
CA SER A 147 13.54 1.61 -7.63
C SER A 147 12.35 1.16 -8.49
N ILE A 148 11.13 1.31 -7.98
CA ILE A 148 9.89 1.00 -8.71
C ILE A 148 9.03 2.23 -8.99
N MET A 149 9.47 3.41 -8.55
CA MET A 149 8.74 4.66 -8.79
C MET A 149 8.97 5.18 -10.21
N PRO A 150 8.02 5.92 -10.78
CA PRO A 150 8.17 6.54 -12.09
C PRO A 150 9.48 7.36 -12.19
N GLY A 151 10.18 7.22 -13.32
CA GLY A 151 11.47 7.87 -13.55
C GLY A 151 12.69 7.05 -13.11
N ALA A 152 12.49 5.98 -12.33
CA ALA A 152 13.58 5.05 -12.04
C ALA A 152 13.94 4.19 -13.28
N PRO A 153 15.19 3.73 -13.40
CA PRO A 153 15.60 2.89 -14.52
C PRO A 153 14.75 1.61 -14.65
N ASN A 154 14.33 1.30 -15.87
CA ASN A 154 13.54 0.09 -16.21
C ASN A 154 12.12 0.04 -15.58
N VAL A 155 11.59 1.14 -15.09
CA VAL A 155 10.18 1.25 -14.73
C VAL A 155 9.37 1.49 -16.00
N PRO A 156 8.41 0.60 -16.33
CA PRO A 156 7.55 0.75 -17.51
C PRO A 156 6.60 1.94 -17.38
N SER A 157 6.04 2.39 -18.52
CA SER A 157 4.88 3.28 -18.50
C SER A 157 3.70 2.62 -17.80
N GLY A 158 2.84 3.41 -17.16
CA GLY A 158 1.59 2.94 -16.58
C GLY A 158 0.62 2.29 -17.58
N ASP A 159 0.80 2.54 -18.89
CA ASP A 159 0.03 1.89 -19.95
C ASP A 159 0.35 0.40 -20.11
N ALA A 160 1.51 -0.03 -19.63
CA ALA A 160 1.92 -1.44 -19.65
C ALA A 160 1.27 -2.26 -18.52
N LEU A 161 0.54 -1.62 -17.59
CA LEU A 161 -0.16 -2.31 -16.52
C LEU A 161 -1.32 -3.13 -17.08
N GLU A 162 -1.31 -4.42 -16.79
CA GLU A 162 -2.44 -5.31 -17.02
C GLU A 162 -3.32 -5.38 -15.78
N LEU A 163 -4.52 -4.77 -15.85
CA LEU A 163 -5.47 -4.84 -14.75
C LEU A 163 -5.98 -6.28 -14.59
N PRO A 164 -6.01 -6.83 -13.38
CA PRO A 164 -6.54 -8.16 -13.15
C PRO A 164 -8.06 -8.20 -13.30
N PRO A 165 -8.66 -9.35 -13.65
CA PRO A 165 -10.11 -9.50 -13.60
C PRO A 165 -10.65 -9.16 -12.23
N HIS A 166 -11.87 -8.61 -12.16
CA HIS A 166 -12.53 -8.37 -10.89
C HIS A 166 -12.72 -9.66 -10.09
N ASP A 167 -12.25 -9.65 -8.85
CA ASP A 167 -12.39 -10.76 -7.90
C ASP A 167 -12.59 -10.19 -6.50
N PRO A 168 -13.82 -10.23 -5.94
CA PRO A 168 -14.13 -9.67 -4.62
C PRO A 168 -13.45 -10.41 -3.46
N GLU A 169 -13.01 -11.64 -3.67
CA GLU A 169 -12.27 -12.43 -2.67
C GLU A 169 -10.76 -12.22 -2.75
N ARG A 170 -10.26 -11.49 -3.77
CA ARG A 170 -8.84 -11.20 -3.86
C ARG A 170 -8.38 -10.40 -2.66
N LEU A 171 -7.31 -10.86 -2.02
CA LEU A 171 -6.68 -10.18 -0.92
C LEU A 171 -6.05 -8.86 -1.41
N VAL A 172 -6.38 -7.76 -0.76
CA VAL A 172 -5.82 -6.42 -1.06
C VAL A 172 -4.91 -5.93 0.06
N ILE A 173 -5.16 -6.33 1.32
CA ILE A 173 -4.34 -5.98 2.47
C ILE A 173 -4.08 -7.22 3.32
N LEU A 174 -2.82 -7.40 3.72
CA LEU A 174 -2.42 -8.29 4.81
C LEU A 174 -1.87 -7.41 5.95
N GLN A 175 -2.64 -7.27 7.02
CA GLN A 175 -2.31 -6.38 8.14
C GLN A 175 -1.91 -7.16 9.38
N TYR A 176 -0.72 -6.90 9.92
CA TYR A 176 -0.30 -7.46 11.19
C TYR A 176 -0.78 -6.61 12.36
N THR A 177 -1.40 -7.28 13.33
CA THR A 177 -1.81 -6.63 14.59
C THR A 177 -0.69 -6.74 15.63
N SER A 178 -0.67 -5.78 16.56
CA SER A 178 0.26 -5.76 17.71
C SER A 178 -0.12 -6.73 18.81
N GLY A 179 -0.61 -7.93 18.46
CA GLY A 179 -1.09 -8.94 19.44
C GLY A 179 -0.06 -9.23 20.53
N SER A 180 -0.57 -9.43 21.76
CA SER A 180 0.22 -9.77 22.96
C SER A 180 0.86 -11.17 22.95
N THR A 181 0.71 -11.92 21.86
CA THR A 181 1.24 -13.28 21.70
C THR A 181 2.54 -13.25 20.90
N SER A 182 3.43 -14.19 21.17
CA SER A 182 4.77 -14.32 20.56
C SER A 182 4.76 -14.49 19.03
N GLU A 183 3.66 -14.92 18.45
CA GLU A 183 3.53 -15.09 16.99
C GLU A 183 2.71 -13.95 16.36
N PRO A 184 3.22 -13.36 15.26
CA PRO A 184 2.49 -12.31 14.55
C PRO A 184 1.20 -12.87 13.93
N LYS A 185 0.07 -12.22 14.19
CA LYS A 185 -1.22 -12.56 13.57
C LYS A 185 -1.49 -11.60 12.43
N GLY A 186 -1.58 -12.15 11.21
CA GLY A 186 -1.98 -11.41 10.01
C GLY A 186 -3.49 -11.46 9.81
N VAL A 187 -4.10 -10.30 9.63
CA VAL A 187 -5.51 -10.16 9.23
C VAL A 187 -5.55 -10.05 7.71
N MET A 188 -6.24 -10.98 7.07
CA MET A 188 -6.44 -11.04 5.62
C MET A 188 -7.69 -10.22 5.25
N ILE A 189 -7.52 -9.17 4.48
CA ILE A 189 -8.61 -8.25 4.09
C ILE A 189 -8.82 -8.36 2.58
N PRO A 190 -9.84 -9.09 2.12
CA PRO A 190 -10.19 -9.14 0.70
C PRO A 190 -10.89 -7.86 0.24
N ASP A 191 -10.95 -7.65 -1.08
CA ASP A 191 -11.49 -6.45 -1.72
C ASP A 191 -12.91 -6.12 -1.22
N ARG A 192 -13.82 -7.10 -1.20
CA ARG A 192 -15.19 -6.89 -0.71
C ARG A 192 -15.26 -6.40 0.74
N VAL A 193 -14.32 -6.83 1.60
CA VAL A 193 -14.30 -6.43 3.01
C VAL A 193 -13.79 -5.00 3.16
N LEU A 194 -12.70 -4.64 2.43
CA LEU A 194 -12.19 -3.28 2.40
C LEU A 194 -13.26 -2.32 1.87
N SER A 195 -13.88 -2.66 0.74
CA SER A 195 -14.90 -1.85 0.10
C SER A 195 -16.13 -1.64 1.00
N ALA A 196 -16.64 -2.71 1.61
CA ALA A 196 -17.75 -2.61 2.56
C ALA A 196 -17.41 -1.76 3.80
N ASN A 197 -16.17 -1.86 4.29
CA ASN A 197 -15.72 -1.07 5.44
C ASN A 197 -15.63 0.42 5.08
N ILE A 198 -15.10 0.77 3.91
CA ILE A 198 -15.04 2.15 3.42
C ILE A 198 -16.46 2.74 3.34
N ASP A 199 -17.42 2.02 2.75
CA ASP A 199 -18.81 2.46 2.65
C ASP A 199 -19.44 2.65 4.03
N ALA A 200 -19.25 1.68 4.93
CA ALA A 200 -19.78 1.76 6.28
C ALA A 200 -19.21 2.96 7.06
N CYS A 201 -17.90 3.21 6.95
CA CYS A 201 -17.26 4.38 7.57
C CYS A 201 -17.77 5.69 6.99
N ALA A 202 -17.91 5.79 5.66
CA ALA A 202 -18.41 6.99 4.99
C ALA A 202 -19.86 7.32 5.43
N ILE A 203 -20.72 6.30 5.51
CA ILE A 203 -22.10 6.46 5.97
C ILE A 203 -22.15 6.84 7.45
N ALA A 204 -21.39 6.14 8.31
CA ALA A 204 -21.43 6.37 9.75
C ALA A 204 -20.88 7.75 10.16
N ALA A 205 -19.90 8.25 9.42
CA ALA A 205 -19.33 9.57 9.62
C ALA A 205 -20.01 10.67 8.79
N GLU A 206 -21.06 10.32 8.03
CA GLU A 206 -21.79 11.25 7.13
C GLU A 206 -20.86 12.01 6.17
N LEU A 207 -19.79 11.33 5.69
CA LEU A 207 -18.78 11.95 4.82
C LEU A 207 -19.39 12.41 3.49
N THR A 208 -18.99 13.58 3.08
CA THR A 208 -19.37 14.22 1.82
C THR A 208 -18.12 14.57 0.99
N GLY A 209 -18.32 15.04 -0.25
CA GLY A 209 -17.22 15.51 -1.09
C GLY A 209 -16.54 16.80 -0.61
N ASP A 210 -17.15 17.50 0.36
CA ASP A 210 -16.63 18.75 0.91
C ASP A 210 -15.77 18.55 2.17
N ASP A 211 -15.71 17.30 2.67
CA ASP A 211 -14.95 16.98 3.88
C ASP A 211 -13.46 16.79 3.58
N VAL A 212 -12.62 17.26 4.51
CA VAL A 212 -11.18 17.04 4.50
C VAL A 212 -10.83 16.02 5.57
N MET A 213 -10.27 14.89 5.15
CA MET A 213 -9.78 13.86 6.08
C MET A 213 -8.29 14.07 6.36
N VAL A 214 -7.92 13.93 7.64
CA VAL A 214 -6.52 13.99 8.10
C VAL A 214 -6.18 12.65 8.76
N SER A 215 -5.03 12.05 8.40
CA SER A 215 -4.53 10.79 8.98
C SER A 215 -3.03 10.86 9.30
#